data_c224524f40bab8d4fe82117538f06291
#
_entry.id   c224524f40bab8d4fe82117538f06291
#
_cell.length_a   1.000
_cell.length_b   1.000
_cell.length_c   1.000
_cell.angle_alpha   90.00
_cell.angle_beta   90.00
_cell.angle_gamma   90.00
#
_symmetry.space_group_name_H-M   'P 1'
#
loop_
_entity.id
_entity.type
_entity.pdbx_description
1 polymer ?
#
loop_
_entity_poly.entity_id
_entity_poly.type
_entity_poly.pdbx_seq_one_letter_code
_entity_poly.pdbx_strand_id
1 'polypeptide(L)'
;NVSGVYMMGAFDKMLSLVREVMPRARKLGMVYVPAEVNMVHQRDALMAAAGPMGFEIKSVAANSSVEVADAAMALATSGIDAICQVAGNLTVTAFPGIAQAASRAKLPVFVFQSAQLRAGGVLAVSRDYHGSGVEAGRIAAQIIRGARPATIPFVEYAPTKLMVNLDVARKIGFTVPQAVIRRADEVIGR
;
A
#
# COMPACT_ATOMS: atom_id res chain seq x y z
N ASN A 1 5.77 -25.19 -16.73
CA ASN A 1 7.23 -24.99 -16.87
C ASN A 1 7.63 -23.54 -16.54
N VAL A 2 7.10 -23.02 -15.42
CA VAL A 2 7.39 -21.66 -14.92
C VAL A 2 7.57 -21.74 -13.42
N SER A 3 8.48 -20.93 -12.87
CA SER A 3 8.70 -20.70 -11.45
C SER A 3 9.04 -19.24 -11.22
N GLY A 4 9.01 -18.78 -9.99
CA GLY A 4 9.35 -17.40 -9.69
C GLY A 4 9.02 -17.00 -8.25
N VAL A 5 9.11 -15.70 -8.03
CA VAL A 5 8.79 -15.06 -6.75
C VAL A 5 7.55 -14.19 -6.94
N TYR A 6 6.64 -14.22 -5.98
CA TYR A 6 5.50 -13.30 -5.97
C TYR A 6 5.41 -12.52 -4.66
N MET A 7 4.72 -11.39 -4.69
CA MET A 7 4.50 -10.55 -3.52
C MET A 7 3.03 -10.13 -3.46
N MET A 8 2.41 -10.35 -2.31
CA MET A 8 1.09 -9.79 -2.00
C MET A 8 1.24 -8.53 -1.14
N GLY A 9 0.26 -7.66 -1.15
CA GLY A 9 0.21 -6.54 -0.21
C GLY A 9 0.30 -7.02 1.24
N ALA A 10 1.00 -6.29 2.09
CA ALA A 10 1.12 -6.63 3.51
C ALA A 10 -0.11 -6.10 4.29
N PHE A 11 -1.30 -6.57 3.91
CA PHE A 11 -2.58 -6.00 4.38
C PHE A 11 -2.74 -6.10 5.88
N ASP A 12 -2.50 -7.26 6.49
CA ASP A 12 -2.64 -7.46 7.94
C ASP A 12 -1.70 -6.54 8.73
N LYS A 13 -0.44 -6.41 8.25
CA LYS A 13 0.54 -5.52 8.89
C LYS A 13 0.12 -4.06 8.77
N MET A 14 -0.38 -3.65 7.60
CA MET A 14 -0.87 -2.29 7.39
C MET A 14 -2.09 -2.00 8.25
N LEU A 15 -3.08 -2.88 8.27
CA LEU A 15 -4.30 -2.69 9.06
C LEU A 15 -4.01 -2.69 10.57
N SER A 16 -3.09 -3.53 11.03
CA SER A 16 -2.59 -3.50 12.42
C SER A 16 -1.92 -2.17 12.74
N LEU A 17 -1.09 -1.64 11.82
CA LEU A 17 -0.47 -0.33 11.97
C LEU A 17 -1.52 0.79 11.99
N VAL A 18 -2.52 0.75 11.11
CA VAL A 18 -3.63 1.71 11.12
C VAL A 18 -4.36 1.68 12.46
N ARG A 19 -4.65 0.49 12.98
CA ARG A 19 -5.30 0.34 14.29
C ARG A 19 -4.46 0.92 15.42
N GLU A 20 -3.14 0.77 15.37
CA GLU A 20 -2.23 1.33 16.36
C GLU A 20 -2.18 2.85 16.32
N VAL A 21 -2.06 3.45 15.12
CA VAL A 21 -1.94 4.92 14.97
C VAL A 21 -3.28 5.63 15.01
N MET A 22 -4.36 4.93 14.71
CA MET A 22 -5.75 5.43 14.68
C MET A 22 -6.72 4.44 15.35
N PRO A 23 -6.69 4.31 16.68
CA PRO A 23 -7.48 3.27 17.39
C PRO A 23 -9.00 3.37 17.16
N ARG A 24 -9.51 4.56 16.82
CA ARG A 24 -10.93 4.82 16.59
C ARG A 24 -11.35 4.69 15.13
N ALA A 25 -10.42 4.58 14.19
CA ALA A 25 -10.73 4.46 12.77
C ALA A 25 -11.60 3.22 12.48
N ARG A 26 -12.57 3.38 11.59
CA ARG A 26 -13.50 2.34 11.15
C ARG A 26 -13.60 2.26 9.64
N LYS A 27 -13.51 3.39 8.94
CA LYS A 27 -13.76 3.50 7.51
C LYS A 27 -12.51 3.94 6.78
N LEU A 28 -12.02 3.08 5.90
CA LEU A 28 -10.85 3.37 5.06
C LEU A 28 -11.30 3.47 3.60
N GLY A 29 -10.77 4.47 2.90
CA GLY A 29 -11.06 4.67 1.49
C GLY A 29 -9.95 4.13 0.60
N MET A 30 -10.27 3.68 -0.61
CA MET A 30 -9.29 3.43 -1.67
C MET A 30 -9.86 3.71 -3.05
N VAL A 31 -9.02 4.16 -3.95
CA VAL A 31 -9.32 4.23 -5.38
C VAL A 31 -8.81 2.96 -6.05
N TYR A 32 -9.59 2.37 -6.94
CA TYR A 32 -9.16 1.19 -7.69
C TYR A 32 -9.50 1.30 -9.18
N VAL A 33 -8.82 0.52 -10.01
CA VAL A 33 -9.01 0.49 -11.46
C VAL A 33 -9.61 -0.86 -11.84
N PRO A 34 -10.89 -0.92 -12.26
CA PRO A 34 -11.55 -2.19 -12.59
C PRO A 34 -10.89 -2.96 -13.73
N ALA A 35 -10.25 -2.27 -14.67
CA ALA A 35 -9.54 -2.88 -15.79
C ALA A 35 -8.18 -3.49 -15.41
N GLU A 36 -7.65 -3.19 -14.22
CA GLU A 36 -6.40 -3.76 -13.70
C GLU A 36 -6.70 -4.98 -12.82
N VAL A 37 -6.58 -6.18 -13.36
CA VAL A 37 -6.88 -7.45 -12.66
C VAL A 37 -6.10 -7.58 -11.35
N ASN A 38 -4.81 -7.20 -11.35
CA ASN A 38 -3.98 -7.18 -10.15
C ASN A 38 -4.55 -6.25 -9.08
N MET A 39 -5.12 -5.12 -9.47
CA MET A 39 -5.66 -4.15 -8.53
C MET A 39 -7.00 -4.58 -7.95
N VAL A 40 -7.85 -5.21 -8.76
CA VAL A 40 -9.10 -5.83 -8.30
C VAL A 40 -8.77 -6.92 -7.26
N HIS A 41 -7.82 -7.80 -7.56
CA HIS A 41 -7.39 -8.85 -6.64
C HIS A 41 -6.84 -8.27 -5.32
N GLN A 42 -6.00 -7.24 -5.37
CA GLN A 42 -5.47 -6.60 -4.17
C GLN A 42 -6.55 -5.85 -3.36
N ARG A 43 -7.53 -5.22 -4.04
CA ARG A 43 -8.69 -4.62 -3.37
C ARG A 43 -9.47 -5.67 -2.58
N ASP A 44 -9.79 -6.78 -3.22
CA ASP A 44 -10.58 -7.84 -2.61
C ASP A 44 -9.84 -8.49 -1.43
N ALA A 45 -8.53 -8.68 -1.56
CA ALA A 45 -7.69 -9.18 -0.48
C ALA A 45 -7.60 -8.18 0.70
N LEU A 46 -7.49 -6.87 0.43
CA LEU A 46 -7.53 -5.83 1.46
C LEU A 46 -8.89 -5.82 2.18
N MET A 47 -10.00 -5.93 1.44
CA MET A 47 -11.35 -5.98 2.01
C MET A 47 -11.54 -7.22 2.89
N ALA A 48 -11.07 -8.38 2.44
CA ALA A 48 -11.12 -9.62 3.20
C ALA A 48 -10.32 -9.54 4.52
N ALA A 49 -9.14 -8.91 4.49
CA ALA A 49 -8.33 -8.71 5.69
C ALA A 49 -8.93 -7.65 6.64
N ALA A 50 -9.61 -6.64 6.11
CA ALA A 50 -10.14 -5.50 6.87
C ALA A 50 -11.33 -5.88 7.76
N GLY A 51 -12.25 -6.70 7.27
CA GLY A 51 -13.49 -7.07 7.97
C GLY A 51 -13.26 -7.64 9.37
N PRO A 52 -12.45 -8.70 9.53
CA PRO A 52 -12.13 -9.28 10.84
C PRO A 52 -11.47 -8.30 11.82
N MET A 53 -10.77 -7.29 11.30
CA MET A 53 -10.12 -6.25 12.11
C MET A 53 -11.06 -5.06 12.41
N GLY A 54 -12.33 -5.13 12.01
CA GLY A 54 -13.34 -4.10 12.27
C GLY A 54 -13.16 -2.83 11.44
N PHE A 55 -12.61 -2.97 10.22
CA PHE A 55 -12.56 -1.89 9.24
C PHE A 55 -13.54 -2.16 8.09
N GLU A 56 -14.17 -1.10 7.63
CA GLU A 56 -14.92 -1.03 6.37
C GLU A 56 -14.04 -0.39 5.30
N ILE A 57 -13.92 -1.02 4.14
CA ILE A 57 -13.20 -0.45 2.99
C ILE A 57 -14.22 0.12 2.00
N LYS A 58 -14.22 1.44 1.82
CA LYS A 58 -14.97 2.12 0.78
C LYS A 58 -14.09 2.26 -0.46
N SER A 59 -14.38 1.52 -1.52
CA SER A 59 -13.63 1.58 -2.77
C SER A 59 -14.40 2.37 -3.84
N VAL A 60 -13.69 3.25 -4.57
CA VAL A 60 -14.25 4.01 -5.70
C VAL A 60 -13.46 3.67 -6.96
N ALA A 61 -14.18 3.35 -8.03
CA ALA A 61 -13.59 3.00 -9.32
C ALA A 61 -13.11 4.26 -10.06
N ALA A 62 -12.02 4.12 -10.83
CA ALA A 62 -11.52 5.14 -11.74
C ALA A 62 -10.84 4.47 -12.95
N ASN A 63 -10.97 5.03 -14.14
CA ASN A 63 -10.42 4.48 -15.38
C ASN A 63 -9.43 5.45 -16.08
N SER A 64 -9.27 6.66 -15.54
CA SER A 64 -8.34 7.67 -16.04
C SER A 64 -7.72 8.46 -14.89
N SER A 65 -6.63 9.17 -15.16
CA SER A 65 -5.96 10.00 -14.15
C SER A 65 -6.86 11.13 -13.61
N VAL A 66 -7.76 11.64 -14.41
CA VAL A 66 -8.76 12.64 -13.98
C VAL A 66 -9.74 12.00 -13.04
N GLU A 67 -10.31 10.85 -13.40
CA GLU A 67 -11.23 10.10 -12.55
C GLU A 67 -10.59 9.65 -11.22
N VAL A 68 -9.28 9.36 -11.20
CA VAL A 68 -8.56 9.05 -9.93
C VAL A 68 -8.60 10.25 -8.98
N ALA A 69 -8.40 11.47 -9.49
CA ALA A 69 -8.47 12.67 -8.68
C ALA A 69 -9.90 12.93 -8.18
N ASP A 70 -10.91 12.76 -9.04
CA ASP A 70 -12.33 12.92 -8.68
C ASP A 70 -12.77 11.87 -7.67
N ALA A 71 -12.39 10.61 -7.86
CA ALA A 71 -12.65 9.52 -6.91
C ALA A 71 -12.02 9.78 -5.54
N ALA A 72 -10.80 10.32 -5.52
CA ALA A 72 -10.12 10.69 -4.28
C ALA A 72 -10.83 11.85 -3.56
N MET A 73 -11.34 12.85 -4.30
CA MET A 73 -12.14 13.93 -3.72
C MET A 73 -13.47 13.41 -3.17
N ALA A 74 -14.15 12.52 -3.89
CA ALA A 74 -15.38 11.89 -3.43
C ALA A 74 -15.15 11.06 -2.15
N LEU A 75 -14.07 10.30 -2.08
CA LEU A 75 -13.67 9.59 -0.86
C LEU A 75 -13.41 10.56 0.30
N ALA A 76 -12.67 11.63 0.05
CA ALA A 76 -12.28 12.60 1.08
C ALA A 76 -13.49 13.29 1.75
N THR A 77 -14.60 13.39 1.05
CA THR A 77 -15.88 13.98 1.56
C THR A 77 -16.88 12.93 2.06
N SER A 78 -16.56 11.64 1.98
CA SER A 78 -17.51 10.56 2.23
C SER A 78 -17.52 10.03 3.67
N GLY A 79 -16.86 10.73 4.61
CA GLY A 79 -16.82 10.35 6.02
C GLY A 79 -15.91 9.15 6.31
N ILE A 80 -14.84 8.95 5.51
CA ILE A 80 -13.78 8.01 5.81
C ILE A 80 -12.79 8.60 6.82
N ASP A 81 -12.10 7.75 7.56
CA ASP A 81 -11.10 8.15 8.56
C ASP A 81 -9.69 8.31 7.95
N ALA A 82 -9.40 7.54 6.90
CA ALA A 82 -8.11 7.55 6.21
C ALA A 82 -8.24 6.96 4.79
N ILE A 83 -7.25 7.19 3.94
CA ILE A 83 -7.08 6.47 2.69
C ILE A 83 -6.04 5.36 2.89
N CYS A 84 -6.39 4.13 2.50
CA CYS A 84 -5.48 2.98 2.48
C CYS A 84 -5.31 2.55 1.01
N GLN A 85 -4.30 3.08 0.33
CA GLN A 85 -4.17 2.99 -1.12
C GLN A 85 -3.20 1.89 -1.55
N VAL A 86 -3.73 0.85 -2.17
CA VAL A 86 -2.92 -0.17 -2.85
C VAL A 86 -2.35 0.38 -4.17
N ALA A 87 -1.26 -0.22 -4.64
CA ALA A 87 -0.61 0.20 -5.86
C ALA A 87 -1.21 -0.49 -7.09
N GLY A 88 -1.63 0.30 -8.06
CA GLY A 88 -1.96 -0.10 -9.43
C GLY A 88 -1.22 0.79 -10.40
N ASN A 89 -1.15 0.44 -11.69
CA ASN A 89 -0.39 1.21 -12.67
C ASN A 89 -0.90 2.66 -12.78
N LEU A 90 -2.20 2.82 -12.95
CA LEU A 90 -2.82 4.13 -13.05
C LEU A 90 -2.77 4.89 -11.72
N THR A 91 -3.07 4.24 -10.59
CA THR A 91 -3.11 4.91 -9.29
C THR A 91 -1.72 5.30 -8.78
N VAL A 92 -0.65 4.63 -9.19
CA VAL A 92 0.73 5.06 -8.88
C VAL A 92 1.08 6.33 -9.68
N THR A 93 0.75 6.35 -10.97
CA THR A 93 1.00 7.53 -11.84
C THR A 93 0.16 8.73 -11.40
N ALA A 94 -1.11 8.52 -11.07
CA ALA A 94 -2.03 9.57 -10.64
C ALA A 94 -2.03 9.81 -9.11
N PHE A 95 -1.12 9.20 -8.37
CA PHE A 95 -1.07 9.30 -6.90
C PHE A 95 -1.00 10.73 -6.36
N PRO A 96 -0.32 11.69 -7.01
CA PRO A 96 -0.34 13.09 -6.57
C PRO A 96 -1.75 13.67 -6.40
N GLY A 97 -2.71 13.27 -7.25
CA GLY A 97 -4.13 13.66 -7.12
C GLY A 97 -4.76 13.11 -5.85
N ILE A 98 -4.52 11.83 -5.53
CA ILE A 98 -4.99 11.21 -4.28
C ILE A 98 -4.39 11.93 -3.07
N ALA A 99 -3.08 12.14 -3.08
CA ALA A 99 -2.38 12.81 -1.97
C ALA A 99 -2.85 14.25 -1.76
N GLN A 100 -3.16 14.98 -2.85
CA GLN A 100 -3.67 16.34 -2.79
C GLN A 100 -5.09 16.38 -2.20
N ALA A 101 -5.99 15.51 -2.66
CA ALA A 101 -7.36 15.42 -2.13
C ALA A 101 -7.36 15.08 -0.64
N ALA A 102 -6.58 14.08 -0.23
CA ALA A 102 -6.41 13.67 1.17
C ALA A 102 -5.82 14.80 2.03
N SER A 103 -4.78 15.49 1.54
CA SER A 103 -4.13 16.59 2.25
C SER A 103 -5.09 17.76 2.50
N ARG A 104 -5.92 18.13 1.53
CA ARG A 104 -6.96 19.17 1.69
C ARG A 104 -7.99 18.80 2.77
N ALA A 105 -8.36 17.52 2.84
CA ALA A 105 -9.29 17.00 3.83
C ALA A 105 -8.61 16.62 5.16
N LYS A 106 -7.29 16.82 5.30
CA LYS A 106 -6.48 16.41 6.46
C LYS A 106 -6.59 14.92 6.78
N LEU A 107 -6.79 14.09 5.75
CA LEU A 107 -6.85 12.63 5.89
C LEU A 107 -5.45 12.02 5.69
N PRO A 108 -5.00 11.13 6.58
CA PRO A 108 -3.75 10.40 6.36
C PRO A 108 -3.92 9.39 5.21
N VAL A 109 -2.85 9.21 4.43
CA VAL A 109 -2.79 8.20 3.37
C VAL A 109 -1.76 7.14 3.76
N PHE A 110 -2.23 5.91 3.91
CA PHE A 110 -1.44 4.71 4.17
C PHE A 110 -1.21 3.97 2.85
N VAL A 111 0.04 3.60 2.57
CA VAL A 111 0.43 3.10 1.24
C VAL A 111 1.28 1.83 1.32
N PHE A 112 1.41 1.10 0.21
CA PHE A 112 2.13 -0.16 0.13
C PHE A 112 3.42 -0.08 -0.68
N GLN A 113 3.80 1.14 -1.13
CA GLN A 113 5.03 1.37 -1.89
C GLN A 113 5.76 2.62 -1.40
N SER A 114 7.10 2.55 -1.41
CA SER A 114 7.97 3.68 -1.05
C SER A 114 7.79 4.91 -1.94
N ALA A 115 7.54 4.71 -3.24
CA ALA A 115 7.28 5.81 -4.17
C ALA A 115 6.02 6.60 -3.79
N GLN A 116 4.93 5.92 -3.41
CA GLN A 116 3.70 6.57 -2.95
C GLN A 116 3.91 7.31 -1.61
N LEU A 117 4.74 6.76 -0.70
CA LEU A 117 5.08 7.48 0.53
C LEU A 117 5.75 8.81 0.23
N ARG A 118 6.75 8.83 -0.67
CA ARG A 118 7.47 10.04 -1.08
C ARG A 118 6.57 11.03 -1.82
N ALA A 119 5.56 10.53 -2.52
CA ALA A 119 4.59 11.35 -3.26
C ALA A 119 3.42 11.87 -2.41
N GLY A 120 3.42 11.63 -1.08
CA GLY A 120 2.42 12.21 -0.18
C GLY A 120 1.71 11.22 0.75
N GLY A 121 2.16 9.97 0.83
CA GLY A 121 1.73 9.05 1.88
C GLY A 121 2.31 9.41 3.24
N VAL A 122 1.63 9.05 4.33
CA VAL A 122 2.09 9.28 5.72
C VAL A 122 2.87 8.08 6.25
N LEU A 123 2.37 6.88 6.04
CA LEU A 123 2.99 5.63 6.45
C LEU A 123 2.97 4.63 5.30
N ALA A 124 4.04 3.88 5.16
CA ALA A 124 4.11 2.76 4.21
C ALA A 124 4.52 1.47 4.90
N VAL A 125 3.84 0.37 4.54
CA VAL A 125 4.31 -1.00 4.76
C VAL A 125 4.64 -1.56 3.39
N SER A 126 5.86 -1.31 2.93
CA SER A 126 6.32 -1.68 1.60
C SER A 126 6.96 -3.06 1.60
N ARG A 127 6.73 -3.86 0.56
CA ARG A 127 7.53 -5.06 0.32
C ARG A 127 8.97 -4.69 -0.03
N ASP A 128 9.91 -5.53 0.36
CA ASP A 128 11.31 -5.36 -0.01
C ASP A 128 11.56 -5.90 -1.43
N TYR A 129 11.38 -5.03 -2.42
CA TYR A 129 11.56 -5.37 -3.84
C TYR A 129 12.99 -5.79 -4.19
N HIS A 130 14.00 -5.22 -3.51
CA HIS A 130 15.39 -5.61 -3.73
C HIS A 130 15.63 -7.06 -3.32
N GLY A 131 15.24 -7.43 -2.11
CA GLY A 131 15.35 -8.80 -1.62
C GLY A 131 14.56 -9.80 -2.47
N SER A 132 13.37 -9.42 -2.93
CA SER A 132 12.58 -10.23 -3.87
C SER A 132 13.34 -10.47 -5.18
N GLY A 133 14.02 -9.44 -5.72
CA GLY A 133 14.85 -9.57 -6.91
C GLY A 133 16.04 -10.52 -6.69
N VAL A 134 16.70 -10.45 -5.54
CA VAL A 134 17.77 -11.38 -5.16
C VAL A 134 17.26 -12.82 -5.11
N GLU A 135 16.08 -13.05 -4.53
CA GLU A 135 15.49 -14.40 -4.45
C GLU A 135 15.11 -14.92 -5.84
N ALA A 136 14.53 -14.07 -6.69
CA ALA A 136 14.28 -14.43 -8.09
C ALA A 136 15.56 -14.80 -8.83
N GLY A 137 16.65 -14.06 -8.60
CA GLY A 137 17.98 -14.37 -9.14
C GLY A 137 18.52 -15.72 -8.67
N ARG A 138 18.29 -16.10 -7.40
CA ARG A 138 18.67 -17.43 -6.89
C ARG A 138 17.93 -18.55 -7.61
N ILE A 139 16.63 -18.40 -7.83
CA ILE A 139 15.82 -19.35 -8.60
C ILE A 139 16.33 -19.45 -10.04
N ALA A 140 16.58 -18.32 -10.70
CA ALA A 140 17.14 -18.30 -12.05
C ALA A 140 18.49 -19.03 -12.13
N ALA A 141 19.38 -18.82 -11.15
CA ALA A 141 20.67 -19.52 -11.09
C ALA A 141 20.52 -21.03 -10.91
N GLN A 142 19.52 -21.51 -10.16
CA GLN A 142 19.22 -22.95 -10.05
C GLN A 142 18.79 -23.53 -11.40
N ILE A 143 17.94 -22.82 -12.14
CA ILE A 143 17.45 -23.24 -13.46
C ILE A 143 18.60 -23.30 -14.47
N ILE A 144 19.49 -22.29 -14.48
CA ILE A 144 20.67 -22.26 -15.34
C ILE A 144 21.61 -23.46 -15.04
N ARG A 145 21.66 -23.91 -13.79
CA ARG A 145 22.45 -25.09 -13.37
C ARG A 145 21.76 -26.44 -13.65
N GLY A 146 20.60 -26.42 -14.35
CA GLY A 146 19.90 -27.63 -14.79
C GLY A 146 18.68 -28.02 -13.96
N ALA A 147 18.28 -27.24 -12.93
CA ALA A 147 17.03 -27.50 -12.24
C ALA A 147 15.82 -27.25 -13.17
N ARG A 148 14.82 -28.11 -13.08
CA ARG A 148 13.62 -27.98 -13.90
C ARG A 148 12.66 -26.96 -13.27
N PRO A 149 12.25 -25.89 -13.98
CA PRO A 149 11.33 -24.87 -13.43
C PRO A 149 10.03 -25.48 -12.87
N ALA A 150 9.50 -26.52 -13.51
CA ALA A 150 8.29 -27.21 -13.09
C ALA A 150 8.37 -27.87 -11.70
N THR A 151 9.58 -28.10 -11.17
CA THR A 151 9.80 -28.70 -9.85
C THR A 151 10.13 -27.67 -8.78
N ILE A 152 10.28 -26.40 -9.15
CA ILE A 152 10.53 -25.29 -8.23
C ILE A 152 9.20 -24.58 -7.98
N PRO A 153 8.64 -24.61 -6.76
CA PRO A 153 7.40 -23.91 -6.48
C PRO A 153 7.57 -22.39 -6.58
N PHE A 154 6.47 -21.67 -6.79
CA PHE A 154 6.47 -20.22 -6.59
C PHE A 154 6.68 -19.90 -5.11
N VAL A 155 7.54 -18.92 -4.85
CA VAL A 155 7.89 -18.49 -3.48
C VAL A 155 7.27 -17.14 -3.19
N GLU A 156 6.52 -17.03 -2.09
CA GLU A 156 6.10 -15.73 -1.58
C GLU A 156 7.28 -15.02 -0.90
N TYR A 157 7.60 -13.82 -1.36
CA TYR A 157 8.58 -12.99 -0.66
C TYR A 157 7.86 -12.03 0.29
N ALA A 158 7.87 -12.39 1.58
CA ALA A 158 7.09 -11.74 2.63
C ALA A 158 7.76 -10.57 3.38
N PRO A 159 9.10 -10.35 3.34
CA PRO A 159 9.73 -9.24 4.07
C PRO A 159 9.16 -7.87 3.70
N THR A 160 9.04 -7.01 4.71
CA THR A 160 8.46 -5.67 4.59
C THR A 160 9.35 -4.64 5.26
N LYS A 161 9.25 -3.39 4.80
CA LYS A 161 9.84 -2.20 5.43
C LYS A 161 8.73 -1.26 5.90
N LEU A 162 8.85 -0.80 7.14
CA LEU A 162 8.00 0.25 7.69
C LEU A 162 8.67 1.61 7.42
N MET A 163 7.95 2.49 6.76
CA MET A 163 8.46 3.81 6.42
C MET A 163 7.48 4.90 6.88
N VAL A 164 8.00 6.04 7.32
CA VAL A 164 7.24 7.16 7.89
C VAL A 164 7.61 8.45 7.17
N ASN A 165 6.62 9.26 6.82
CA ASN A 165 6.82 10.61 6.28
C ASN A 165 6.25 11.64 7.25
N LEU A 166 7.15 12.22 8.07
CA LEU A 166 6.79 13.21 9.08
C LEU A 166 6.45 14.58 8.47
N ASP A 167 6.96 14.90 7.27
CA ASP A 167 6.62 16.17 6.60
C ASP A 167 5.14 16.17 6.20
N VAL A 168 4.67 15.08 5.62
CA VAL A 168 3.26 14.94 5.29
C VAL A 168 2.40 14.87 6.55
N ALA A 169 2.83 14.11 7.56
CA ALA A 169 2.12 14.02 8.83
C ALA A 169 1.91 15.40 9.47
N ARG A 170 2.97 16.20 9.57
CA ARG A 170 2.90 17.58 10.11
C ARG A 170 1.98 18.47 9.28
N LYS A 171 2.08 18.38 7.95
CA LYS A 171 1.26 19.20 7.03
C LYS A 171 -0.23 19.00 7.22
N ILE A 172 -0.67 17.77 7.52
CA ILE A 172 -2.10 17.46 7.72
C ILE A 172 -2.53 17.48 9.19
N GLY A 173 -1.60 17.74 10.12
CA GLY A 173 -1.85 17.72 11.57
C GLY A 173 -2.02 16.30 12.13
N PHE A 174 -1.44 15.29 11.48
CA PHE A 174 -1.48 13.90 11.95
C PHE A 174 -0.27 13.58 12.84
N THR A 175 -0.52 13.05 14.03
CA THR A 175 0.54 12.66 14.96
C THR A 175 0.88 11.18 14.79
N VAL A 176 2.12 10.89 14.39
CA VAL A 176 2.64 9.53 14.37
C VAL A 176 3.20 9.19 15.75
N PRO A 177 2.76 8.10 16.41
CA PRO A 177 3.27 7.70 17.72
C PRO A 177 4.78 7.47 17.70
N GLN A 178 5.47 7.90 18.76
CA GLN A 178 6.92 7.76 18.86
C GLN A 178 7.41 6.31 18.78
N ALA A 179 6.59 5.35 19.25
CA ALA A 179 6.88 3.93 19.14
C ALA A 179 6.96 3.46 17.68
N VAL A 180 6.10 4.01 16.80
CA VAL A 180 6.11 3.71 15.36
C VAL A 180 7.35 4.33 14.69
N ILE A 181 7.66 5.58 15.04
CA ILE A 181 8.84 6.29 14.49
C ILE A 181 10.15 5.55 14.84
N ARG A 182 10.28 5.05 16.08
CA ARG A 182 11.51 4.36 16.54
C ARG A 182 11.74 3.02 15.84
N ARG A 183 10.68 2.30 15.43
CA ARG A 183 10.81 1.01 14.75
C ARG A 183 10.74 1.10 13.23
N ALA A 184 10.60 2.31 12.69
CA ALA A 184 10.58 2.52 11.25
C ALA A 184 11.98 2.29 10.65
N ASP A 185 12.01 1.57 9.52
CA ASP A 185 13.23 1.33 8.74
C ASP A 185 13.69 2.62 8.03
N GLU A 186 12.75 3.51 7.69
CA GLU A 186 13.05 4.81 7.07
C GLU A 186 12.10 5.89 7.61
N VAL A 187 12.65 7.08 7.91
CA VAL A 187 11.88 8.25 8.34
C VAL A 187 12.28 9.46 7.51
N ILE A 188 11.32 10.03 6.79
CA ILE A 188 11.46 11.29 6.02
C ILE A 188 11.04 12.46 6.91
N GLY A 189 11.78 13.55 6.87
CA GLY A 189 11.43 14.79 7.59
C GLY A 189 11.74 14.75 9.10
N ARG A 190 12.86 14.11 9.48
CA ARG A 190 13.40 14.20 10.85
C ARG A 190 13.90 15.59 11.17
#